data_c385fb90a4a948787710204ed8517f0e
#
_entry.id   c385fb90a4a948787710204ed8517f0e
#
_cell.length_a   1.000
_cell.length_b   1.000
_cell.length_c   1.000
_cell.angle_alpha   90.00
_cell.angle_beta   90.00
_cell.angle_gamma   90.00
#
_symmetry.space_group_name_H-M   'P 1'
#
loop_
_entity.id
_entity.type
_entity.pdbx_description
1 polymer ?
#
loop_
_entity_poly.entity_id
_entity_poly.type
_entity_poly.pdbx_seq_one_letter_code
_entity_poly.pdbx_strand_id
1 'polypeptide(L)'
;METILKIDNIEKYYGNKSSLTKAIDNISFEVGKGEFVSIMGASGSGKTTLLNCISTLDKVTTGKIYVGGNEITKLKGNKLNKFRREELGFIFQDFNLLDTLTAFENIALALSIQNVPAREIELRVRQTARELGIEDVLNKYPYQMSGGQKQRISIARVFLKNPPIIILDEATSALDNESEYEVAKSLGRLSEGRTTLTIAHRLSSIRNSDRILVLTHDGIVEEGNHEELLEKHGIYDQFYRMANELK
;
A
#
# COMPACT_ATOMS: atom_id res chain seq x y z
N MET A 1 -11.89 7.29 17.66
CA MET A 1 -10.66 7.51 16.84
C MET A 1 -11.03 8.45 15.70
N GLU A 2 -10.17 9.37 15.32
CA GLU A 2 -10.44 10.30 14.20
C GLU A 2 -10.39 9.53 12.87
N THR A 3 -11.47 9.56 12.07
CA THR A 3 -11.52 8.90 10.76
C THR A 3 -10.67 9.67 9.75
N ILE A 4 -9.64 9.05 9.18
CA ILE A 4 -8.79 9.66 8.15
C ILE A 4 -9.19 9.22 6.74
N LEU A 5 -9.66 7.98 6.57
CA LEU A 5 -10.15 7.45 5.30
C LEU A 5 -11.56 6.92 5.49
N LYS A 6 -12.47 7.32 4.58
CA LYS A 6 -13.83 6.80 4.52
C LYS A 6 -14.16 6.38 3.09
N ILE A 7 -14.58 5.15 2.96
CA ILE A 7 -15.10 4.55 1.73
C ILE A 7 -16.62 4.46 1.88
N ASP A 8 -17.35 4.99 0.92
CA ASP A 8 -18.81 5.10 1.00
C ASP A 8 -19.46 4.53 -0.28
N ASN A 9 -20.00 3.32 -0.18
CA ASN A 9 -20.73 2.59 -1.22
C ASN A 9 -20.04 2.61 -2.58
N ILE A 10 -18.73 2.30 -2.63
CA ILE A 10 -18.01 2.30 -3.89
C ILE A 10 -18.29 1.04 -4.69
N GLU A 11 -18.46 1.25 -6.01
CA GLU A 11 -18.52 0.18 -7.01
C GLU A 11 -17.54 0.46 -8.14
N LYS A 12 -17.00 -0.60 -8.72
CA LYS A 12 -16.13 -0.52 -9.89
C LYS A 12 -16.51 -1.57 -10.92
N TYR A 13 -16.76 -1.09 -12.12
CA TYR A 13 -17.04 -1.91 -13.29
C TYR A 13 -15.99 -1.69 -14.36
N TYR A 14 -15.58 -2.76 -15.03
CA TYR A 14 -14.75 -2.74 -16.22
C TYR A 14 -15.51 -3.33 -17.42
N GLY A 15 -15.14 -2.92 -18.61
CA GLY A 15 -15.71 -3.43 -19.85
C GLY A 15 -16.66 -2.47 -20.57
N ASN A 16 -17.34 -2.98 -21.57
CA ASN A 16 -18.27 -2.25 -22.43
C ASN A 16 -19.71 -2.70 -22.17
N LYS A 17 -20.70 -2.02 -22.79
CA LYS A 17 -22.15 -2.33 -22.64
C LYS A 17 -22.53 -3.79 -22.91
N SER A 18 -21.69 -4.55 -23.67
CA SER A 18 -21.91 -5.96 -24.01
C SER A 18 -21.19 -6.97 -23.11
N SER A 19 -20.21 -6.50 -22.31
CA SER A 19 -19.44 -7.35 -21.38
C SER A 19 -18.95 -6.49 -20.22
N LEU A 20 -19.73 -6.48 -19.16
CA LEU A 20 -19.45 -5.71 -17.95
C LEU A 20 -18.96 -6.66 -16.85
N THR A 21 -17.76 -6.43 -16.33
CA THR A 21 -17.23 -7.16 -15.19
C THR A 21 -17.26 -6.27 -13.96
N LYS A 22 -17.96 -6.69 -12.91
CA LYS A 22 -17.99 -6.02 -11.61
C LYS A 22 -16.76 -6.42 -10.83
N ALA A 23 -15.88 -5.48 -10.57
CA ALA A 23 -14.62 -5.72 -9.86
C ALA A 23 -14.71 -5.35 -8.37
N ILE A 24 -15.57 -4.40 -8.02
CA ILE A 24 -15.90 -3.99 -6.64
C ILE A 24 -17.42 -3.86 -6.55
N ASP A 25 -17.99 -4.43 -5.49
CA ASP A 25 -19.41 -4.38 -5.21
C ASP A 25 -19.70 -3.75 -3.85
N ASN A 26 -20.29 -2.56 -3.86
CA ASN A 26 -20.86 -1.86 -2.71
C ASN A 26 -19.98 -1.91 -1.44
N ILE A 27 -18.71 -1.52 -1.56
CA ILE A 27 -17.77 -1.55 -0.46
C ILE A 27 -17.88 -0.26 0.35
N SER A 28 -18.03 -0.42 1.67
CA SER A 28 -18.03 0.68 2.64
C SER A 28 -17.22 0.29 3.87
N PHE A 29 -16.30 1.15 4.31
CA PHE A 29 -15.59 1.05 5.58
C PHE A 29 -14.92 2.39 5.90
N GLU A 30 -14.48 2.53 7.15
CA GLU A 30 -13.71 3.68 7.60
C GLU A 30 -12.38 3.22 8.20
N VAL A 31 -11.36 4.06 8.15
CA VAL A 31 -10.04 3.80 8.77
C VAL A 31 -9.69 4.95 9.67
N GLY A 32 -9.33 4.64 10.89
CA GLY A 32 -8.87 5.59 11.89
C GLY A 32 -7.45 6.09 11.62
N LYS A 33 -7.14 7.27 12.12
CA LYS A 33 -5.79 7.82 12.04
C LYS A 33 -4.80 6.98 12.84
N GLY A 34 -3.73 6.54 12.19
CA GLY A 34 -2.69 5.69 12.76
C GLY A 34 -3.06 4.20 12.79
N GLU A 35 -4.21 3.81 12.27
CA GLU A 35 -4.64 2.41 12.20
C GLU A 35 -3.92 1.65 11.10
N PHE A 36 -3.52 0.42 11.38
CA PHE A 36 -2.95 -0.53 10.41
C PHE A 36 -4.02 -1.55 10.00
N VAL A 37 -4.53 -1.42 8.77
CA VAL A 37 -5.60 -2.27 8.24
C VAL A 37 -5.09 -3.18 7.15
N SER A 38 -5.32 -4.49 7.29
CA SER A 38 -5.04 -5.50 6.25
C SER A 38 -6.29 -5.85 5.48
N ILE A 39 -6.17 -5.94 4.16
CA ILE A 39 -7.20 -6.42 3.25
C ILE A 39 -6.79 -7.79 2.73
N MET A 40 -7.61 -8.78 2.99
CA MET A 40 -7.40 -10.17 2.62
C MET A 40 -8.55 -10.69 1.76
N GLY A 41 -8.34 -11.76 1.00
CA GLY A 41 -9.39 -12.39 0.19
C GLY A 41 -8.79 -13.21 -0.97
N ALA A 42 -9.62 -13.97 -1.66
CA ALA A 42 -9.22 -14.79 -2.80
C ALA A 42 -8.63 -13.94 -3.95
N SER A 43 -7.87 -14.57 -4.84
CA SER A 43 -7.44 -13.93 -6.09
C SER A 43 -8.68 -13.49 -6.89
N GLY A 44 -8.63 -12.29 -7.44
CA GLY A 44 -9.76 -11.72 -8.19
C GLY A 44 -10.87 -11.10 -7.34
N SER A 45 -10.81 -11.10 -5.99
CA SER A 45 -11.85 -10.47 -5.13
C SER A 45 -11.88 -8.94 -5.18
N GLY A 46 -11.02 -8.28 -5.97
CA GLY A 46 -11.04 -6.83 -6.15
C GLY A 46 -10.08 -6.03 -5.25
N LYS A 47 -9.21 -6.66 -4.46
CA LYS A 47 -8.28 -6.00 -3.51
C LYS A 47 -7.41 -4.93 -4.17
N THR A 48 -6.68 -5.29 -5.22
CA THR A 48 -5.82 -4.35 -5.97
C THR A 48 -6.66 -3.25 -6.63
N THR A 49 -7.85 -3.58 -7.14
CA THR A 49 -8.78 -2.57 -7.68
C THR A 49 -9.22 -1.59 -6.61
N LEU A 50 -9.53 -2.07 -5.40
CA LEU A 50 -9.89 -1.23 -4.26
C LEU A 50 -8.75 -0.28 -3.89
N LEU A 51 -7.50 -0.78 -3.74
CA LEU A 51 -6.35 0.08 -3.47
C LEU A 51 -6.08 1.08 -4.60
N ASN A 52 -6.25 0.69 -5.86
CA ASN A 52 -6.11 1.60 -7.00
C ASN A 52 -7.15 2.71 -6.98
N CYS A 53 -8.39 2.43 -6.56
CA CYS A 53 -9.41 3.47 -6.39
C CYS A 53 -9.08 4.41 -5.23
N ILE A 54 -8.64 3.88 -4.07
CA ILE A 54 -8.24 4.67 -2.91
C ILE A 54 -7.04 5.55 -3.22
N SER A 55 -6.05 5.02 -3.95
CA SER A 55 -4.86 5.76 -4.37
C SER A 55 -5.10 6.71 -5.54
N THR A 56 -6.32 6.75 -6.07
CA THR A 56 -6.70 7.53 -7.25
C THR A 56 -5.97 7.14 -8.55
N LEU A 57 -5.32 5.98 -8.58
CA LEU A 57 -4.73 5.41 -9.81
C LEU A 57 -5.83 4.98 -10.78
N ASP A 58 -6.97 4.55 -10.22
CA ASP A 58 -8.19 4.29 -10.97
C ASP A 58 -9.38 5.08 -10.38
N LYS A 59 -10.47 5.17 -11.11
CA LYS A 59 -11.69 5.89 -10.68
C LYS A 59 -12.76 4.89 -10.32
N VAL A 60 -13.48 5.15 -9.24
CA VAL A 60 -14.73 4.43 -8.93
C VAL A 60 -15.77 4.68 -10.01
N THR A 61 -16.65 3.72 -10.26
CA THR A 61 -17.80 3.90 -11.14
C THR A 61 -18.92 4.63 -10.40
N THR A 62 -19.19 4.23 -9.15
CA THR A 62 -20.15 4.88 -8.24
C THR A 62 -19.56 4.96 -6.84
N GLY A 63 -20.22 5.71 -5.94
CA GLY A 63 -19.79 5.89 -4.56
C GLY A 63 -18.77 7.00 -4.38
N LYS A 64 -18.26 7.13 -3.16
CA LYS A 64 -17.37 8.23 -2.78
C LYS A 64 -16.24 7.73 -1.89
N ILE A 65 -15.10 8.40 -1.98
CA ILE A 65 -13.93 8.19 -1.11
C ILE A 65 -13.54 9.53 -0.51
N TYR A 66 -13.33 9.54 0.80
CA TYR A 66 -12.92 10.72 1.55
C TYR A 66 -11.59 10.46 2.24
N VAL A 67 -10.67 11.43 2.19
CA VAL A 67 -9.39 11.43 2.92
C VAL A 67 -9.30 12.76 3.68
N GLY A 68 -9.06 12.69 4.99
CA GLY A 68 -9.04 13.86 5.85
C GLY A 68 -10.31 14.73 5.73
N GLY A 69 -11.48 14.11 5.56
CA GLY A 69 -12.77 14.78 5.33
C GLY A 69 -13.00 15.32 3.92
N ASN A 70 -11.99 15.29 3.02
CA ASN A 70 -12.10 15.78 1.65
C ASN A 70 -12.51 14.66 0.69
N GLU A 71 -13.54 14.88 -0.14
CA GLU A 71 -13.94 13.93 -1.17
C GLU A 71 -12.92 13.88 -2.31
N ILE A 72 -12.16 12.78 -2.40
CA ILE A 72 -11.08 12.61 -3.39
C ILE A 72 -11.60 12.16 -4.76
N THR A 73 -12.75 11.54 -4.83
CA THR A 73 -13.38 11.08 -6.09
C THR A 73 -13.68 12.23 -7.07
N LYS A 74 -13.82 13.44 -6.56
CA LYS A 74 -14.06 14.66 -7.36
C LYS A 74 -12.79 15.40 -7.77
N LEU A 75 -11.63 15.01 -7.25
CA LEU A 75 -10.38 15.71 -7.53
C LEU A 75 -9.95 15.56 -8.99
N LYS A 76 -9.49 16.65 -9.61
CA LYS A 76 -8.99 16.69 -11.00
C LYS A 76 -7.79 17.63 -11.11
N GLY A 77 -6.98 17.43 -12.15
CA GLY A 77 -5.87 18.32 -12.50
C GLY A 77 -4.90 18.56 -11.32
N ASN A 78 -4.56 19.82 -11.09
CA ASN A 78 -3.59 20.21 -10.06
C ASN A 78 -3.99 19.78 -8.64
N LYS A 79 -5.27 19.77 -8.29
CA LYS A 79 -5.74 19.33 -6.98
C LYS A 79 -5.49 17.84 -6.76
N LEU A 80 -5.72 17.01 -7.79
CA LEU A 80 -5.43 15.58 -7.76
C LEU A 80 -3.92 15.31 -7.65
N ASN A 81 -3.10 16.04 -8.43
CA ASN A 81 -1.65 15.91 -8.37
C ASN A 81 -1.09 16.33 -7.00
N LYS A 82 -1.63 17.39 -6.41
CA LYS A 82 -1.28 17.82 -5.05
C LYS A 82 -1.62 16.71 -4.03
N PHE A 83 -2.83 16.17 -4.09
CA PHE A 83 -3.27 15.08 -3.22
C PHE A 83 -2.33 13.87 -3.30
N ARG A 84 -2.03 13.39 -4.52
CA ARG A 84 -1.08 12.27 -4.73
C ARG A 84 0.30 12.57 -4.18
N ARG A 85 0.77 13.80 -4.31
CA ARG A 85 2.09 14.22 -3.84
C ARG A 85 2.18 14.30 -2.32
N GLU A 86 1.13 14.75 -1.63
CA GLU A 86 1.19 15.14 -0.22
C GLU A 86 0.55 14.12 0.71
N GLU A 87 -0.56 13.48 0.31
CA GLU A 87 -1.41 12.70 1.22
C GLU A 87 -1.18 11.19 1.17
N LEU A 88 -0.68 10.66 0.05
CA LEU A 88 -0.55 9.21 -0.15
C LEU A 88 0.89 8.77 -0.39
N GLY A 89 1.30 7.68 0.26
CA GLY A 89 2.46 6.87 -0.11
C GLY A 89 1.99 5.54 -0.66
N PHE A 90 2.54 5.12 -1.80
CA PHE A 90 2.20 3.83 -2.40
C PHE A 90 3.46 3.00 -2.61
N ILE A 91 3.44 1.76 -2.12
CA ILE A 91 4.48 0.77 -2.38
C ILE A 91 3.85 -0.35 -3.19
N PHE A 92 4.34 -0.50 -4.41
CA PHE A 92 3.85 -1.48 -5.38
C PHE A 92 4.57 -2.81 -5.25
N GLN A 93 3.93 -3.87 -5.74
CA GLN A 93 4.53 -5.18 -5.91
C GLN A 93 5.75 -5.14 -6.87
N ASP A 94 5.67 -4.39 -7.95
CA ASP A 94 6.70 -4.28 -9.01
C ASP A 94 7.74 -3.16 -8.77
N PHE A 95 7.93 -2.73 -7.52
CA PHE A 95 8.89 -1.69 -7.10
C PHE A 95 8.74 -0.32 -7.75
N ASN A 96 8.26 -0.21 -8.98
CA ASN A 96 8.08 1.03 -9.77
C ASN A 96 9.31 1.97 -9.75
N LEU A 97 10.49 1.41 -9.94
CA LEU A 97 11.72 2.17 -10.11
C LEU A 97 11.90 2.59 -11.58
N LEU A 98 12.51 3.73 -11.78
CA LEU A 98 12.92 4.19 -13.11
C LEU A 98 14.28 3.58 -13.46
N ASP A 99 14.32 2.69 -14.45
CA ASP A 99 15.53 1.94 -14.83
C ASP A 99 16.65 2.82 -15.38
N THR A 100 16.33 4.01 -15.85
CA THR A 100 17.27 5.01 -16.36
C THR A 100 17.92 5.85 -15.27
N LEU A 101 17.47 5.72 -14.02
CA LEU A 101 17.97 6.44 -12.86
C LEU A 101 18.70 5.49 -11.90
N THR A 102 19.74 5.98 -11.26
CA THR A 102 20.40 5.30 -10.13
C THR A 102 19.47 5.15 -8.92
N ALA A 103 19.86 4.33 -7.95
CA ALA A 103 19.11 4.23 -6.68
C ALA A 103 19.01 5.59 -5.98
N PHE A 104 20.11 6.36 -5.93
CA PHE A 104 20.11 7.70 -5.37
C PHE A 104 19.07 8.60 -6.04
N GLU A 105 19.09 8.67 -7.38
CA GLU A 105 18.17 9.50 -8.15
C GLU A 105 16.72 9.04 -7.99
N ASN A 106 16.47 7.73 -7.98
CA ASN A 106 15.15 7.17 -7.71
C ASN A 106 14.62 7.63 -6.34
N ILE A 107 15.43 7.61 -5.30
CA ILE A 107 15.03 8.07 -3.95
C ILE A 107 14.84 9.59 -3.94
N ALA A 108 15.76 10.32 -4.56
CA ALA A 108 15.77 11.79 -4.61
C ALA A 108 14.53 12.38 -5.27
N LEU A 109 13.89 11.66 -6.21
CA LEU A 109 12.64 12.10 -6.87
C LEU A 109 11.56 12.50 -5.88
N ALA A 110 11.41 11.78 -4.75
CA ALA A 110 10.40 12.08 -3.75
C ALA A 110 10.54 13.50 -3.16
N LEU A 111 11.77 13.97 -2.97
CA LEU A 111 12.07 15.30 -2.46
C LEU A 111 12.11 16.36 -3.56
N SER A 112 12.61 15.98 -4.75
CA SER A 112 12.66 16.90 -5.91
C SER A 112 11.27 17.37 -6.32
N ILE A 113 10.27 16.46 -6.31
CA ILE A 113 8.87 16.80 -6.60
C ILE A 113 8.27 17.74 -5.54
N GLN A 114 8.82 17.75 -4.32
CA GLN A 114 8.44 18.65 -3.23
C GLN A 114 9.22 19.98 -3.27
N ASN A 115 10.09 20.19 -4.27
CA ASN A 115 10.96 21.37 -4.41
C ASN A 115 11.96 21.56 -3.25
N VAL A 116 12.42 20.46 -2.64
CA VAL A 116 13.46 20.52 -1.60
C VAL A 116 14.80 20.90 -2.25
N PRO A 117 15.62 21.78 -1.61
CA PRO A 117 16.92 22.18 -2.15
C PRO A 117 17.88 20.99 -2.33
N ALA A 118 18.66 20.97 -3.42
CA ALA A 118 19.55 19.84 -3.78
C ALA A 118 20.50 19.40 -2.65
N ARG A 119 21.07 20.37 -1.91
CA ARG A 119 21.96 20.08 -0.77
C ARG A 119 21.27 19.29 0.35
N GLU A 120 20.01 19.61 0.62
CA GLU A 120 19.20 18.92 1.61
C GLU A 120 18.77 17.53 1.10
N ILE A 121 18.47 17.39 -0.20
CA ILE A 121 18.15 16.11 -0.82
C ILE A 121 19.28 15.11 -0.62
N GLU A 122 20.53 15.50 -0.91
CA GLU A 122 21.67 14.59 -0.77
C GLU A 122 21.82 14.08 0.67
N LEU A 123 21.73 14.98 1.65
CA LEU A 123 21.85 14.62 3.07
C LEU A 123 20.76 13.63 3.49
N ARG A 124 19.49 13.95 3.17
CA ARG A 124 18.33 13.14 3.56
C ARG A 124 18.33 11.77 2.87
N VAL A 125 18.67 11.71 1.57
CA VAL A 125 18.77 10.44 0.84
C VAL A 125 19.82 9.54 1.45
N ARG A 126 21.04 10.05 1.72
CA ARG A 126 22.11 9.24 2.32
C ARG A 126 21.77 8.76 3.72
N GLN A 127 21.15 9.60 4.54
CA GLN A 127 20.68 9.21 5.88
C GLN A 127 19.65 8.07 5.78
N THR A 128 18.60 8.23 4.98
CA THR A 128 17.57 7.20 4.80
C THR A 128 18.15 5.90 4.22
N ALA A 129 19.09 6.01 3.29
CA ALA A 129 19.76 4.84 2.70
C ALA A 129 20.56 4.03 3.75
N ARG A 130 21.24 4.70 4.69
CA ARG A 130 21.92 4.04 5.83
C ARG A 130 20.92 3.34 6.74
N GLU A 131 19.83 4.03 7.10
CA GLU A 131 18.80 3.49 7.99
C GLU A 131 18.12 2.24 7.39
N LEU A 132 18.04 2.15 6.06
CA LEU A 132 17.44 1.03 5.33
C LEU A 132 18.48 0.02 4.80
N GLY A 133 19.78 0.21 5.08
CA GLY A 133 20.84 -0.71 4.66
C GLY A 133 20.99 -0.82 3.13
N ILE A 134 20.91 0.31 2.42
CA ILE A 134 21.04 0.39 0.94
C ILE A 134 22.04 1.46 0.49
N GLU A 135 22.93 1.93 1.38
CA GLU A 135 23.91 2.96 1.03
C GLU A 135 24.90 2.49 -0.04
N ASP A 136 25.28 1.21 0.00
CA ASP A 136 26.20 0.56 -0.95
C ASP A 136 25.68 0.47 -2.39
N VAL A 137 24.37 0.59 -2.57
CA VAL A 137 23.74 0.50 -3.92
C VAL A 137 23.30 1.84 -4.48
N LEU A 138 23.54 2.96 -3.79
CA LEU A 138 23.07 4.28 -4.23
C LEU A 138 23.50 4.68 -5.65
N ASN A 139 24.67 4.23 -6.09
CA ASN A 139 25.22 4.51 -7.44
C ASN A 139 24.85 3.44 -8.48
N LYS A 140 24.10 2.41 -8.11
CA LYS A 140 23.68 1.33 -9.02
C LYS A 140 22.35 1.67 -9.69
N TYR A 141 22.13 1.08 -10.86
CA TYR A 141 20.84 1.10 -11.56
C TYR A 141 19.96 -0.09 -11.12
N PRO A 142 18.62 -0.01 -11.28
CA PRO A 142 17.70 -1.08 -10.87
C PRO A 142 18.06 -2.48 -11.38
N TYR A 143 18.55 -2.61 -12.61
CA TYR A 143 18.95 -3.90 -13.17
C TYR A 143 20.19 -4.54 -12.51
N GLN A 144 20.93 -3.78 -11.70
CA GLN A 144 22.12 -4.24 -10.96
C GLN A 144 21.81 -4.64 -9.51
N MET A 145 20.53 -4.63 -9.10
CA MET A 145 20.11 -4.79 -7.72
C MET A 145 19.21 -6.01 -7.53
N SER A 146 19.26 -6.60 -6.33
CA SER A 146 18.32 -7.65 -5.93
C SER A 146 16.90 -7.09 -5.72
N GLY A 147 15.89 -7.98 -5.71
CA GLY A 147 14.50 -7.60 -5.43
C GLY A 147 14.35 -6.89 -4.07
N GLY A 148 15.01 -7.39 -3.02
CA GLY A 148 14.98 -6.78 -1.70
C GLY A 148 15.60 -5.38 -1.66
N GLN A 149 16.69 -5.14 -2.42
CA GLN A 149 17.28 -3.82 -2.55
C GLN A 149 16.35 -2.85 -3.29
N LYS A 150 15.73 -3.27 -4.40
CA LYS A 150 14.74 -2.49 -5.14
C LYS A 150 13.54 -2.10 -4.25
N GLN A 151 13.06 -3.04 -3.44
CA GLN A 151 11.93 -2.79 -2.55
C GLN A 151 12.30 -1.77 -1.46
N ARG A 152 13.48 -1.88 -0.86
CA ARG A 152 13.96 -0.89 0.13
C ARG A 152 14.15 0.50 -0.49
N ILE A 153 14.50 0.61 -1.77
CA ILE A 153 14.52 1.90 -2.49
C ILE A 153 13.09 2.46 -2.64
N SER A 154 12.12 1.62 -2.98
CA SER A 154 10.71 2.02 -3.03
C SER A 154 10.22 2.51 -1.67
N ILE A 155 10.57 1.80 -0.59
CA ILE A 155 10.29 2.21 0.80
C ILE A 155 10.96 3.55 1.12
N ALA A 156 12.24 3.74 0.76
CA ALA A 156 12.97 4.99 0.99
C ALA A 156 12.27 6.21 0.36
N ARG A 157 11.70 6.04 -0.85
CA ARG A 157 10.91 7.09 -1.52
C ARG A 157 9.70 7.51 -0.68
N VAL A 158 8.97 6.54 -0.14
CA VAL A 158 7.78 6.81 0.69
C VAL A 158 8.19 7.37 2.06
N PHE A 159 9.29 6.87 2.62
CA PHE A 159 9.83 7.35 3.89
C PHE A 159 10.19 8.85 3.83
N LEU A 160 10.91 9.26 2.78
CA LEU A 160 11.26 10.68 2.55
C LEU A 160 10.07 11.56 2.21
N LYS A 161 9.08 11.01 1.53
CA LYS A 161 7.83 11.70 1.23
C LYS A 161 7.01 11.99 2.49
N ASN A 162 7.06 11.11 3.49
CA ASN A 162 6.39 11.19 4.78
C ASN A 162 4.86 11.46 4.69
N PRO A 163 4.09 10.67 3.96
CA PRO A 163 2.66 10.86 3.80
C PRO A 163 1.88 10.38 5.03
N PRO A 164 0.69 10.93 5.32
CA PRO A 164 -0.17 10.48 6.41
C PRO A 164 -0.81 9.10 6.18
N ILE A 165 -0.98 8.70 4.92
CA ILE A 165 -1.56 7.40 4.54
C ILE A 165 -0.59 6.64 3.67
N ILE A 166 -0.36 5.37 4.02
CA ILE A 166 0.49 4.44 3.28
C ILE A 166 -0.38 3.31 2.72
N ILE A 167 -0.17 2.98 1.46
CA ILE A 167 -0.80 1.86 0.77
C ILE A 167 0.29 0.88 0.35
N LEU A 168 0.16 -0.38 0.78
CA LEU A 168 1.09 -1.46 0.49
C LEU A 168 0.37 -2.51 -0.36
N ASP A 169 0.81 -2.71 -1.60
CA ASP A 169 0.29 -3.75 -2.49
C ASP A 169 1.32 -4.88 -2.59
N GLU A 170 1.09 -5.97 -1.85
CA GLU A 170 1.94 -7.17 -1.84
C GLU A 170 3.45 -6.92 -1.72
N ALA A 171 3.84 -5.98 -0.89
CA ALA A 171 5.20 -5.43 -0.83
C ALA A 171 6.33 -6.45 -0.54
N THR A 172 6.02 -7.71 -0.21
CA THR A 172 6.99 -8.77 0.10
C THR A 172 6.82 -10.05 -0.72
N SER A 173 5.83 -10.14 -1.61
CA SER A 173 5.42 -11.40 -2.26
C SER A 173 6.48 -12.04 -3.17
N ALA A 174 7.38 -11.26 -3.75
CA ALA A 174 8.38 -11.70 -4.74
C ALA A 174 9.82 -11.80 -4.16
N LEU A 175 9.97 -11.85 -2.83
CA LEU A 175 11.29 -11.81 -2.18
C LEU A 175 11.69 -13.18 -1.61
N ASP A 176 13.00 -13.45 -1.59
CA ASP A 176 13.58 -14.54 -0.79
C ASP A 176 13.45 -14.25 0.71
N ASN A 177 13.60 -15.29 1.55
CA ASN A 177 13.34 -15.20 2.99
C ASN A 177 14.21 -14.16 3.73
N GLU A 178 15.48 -13.98 3.33
CA GLU A 178 16.38 -13.03 3.96
C GLU A 178 15.99 -11.58 3.58
N SER A 179 15.78 -11.36 2.29
CA SER A 179 15.30 -10.05 1.78
C SER A 179 13.94 -9.69 2.35
N GLU A 180 13.04 -10.68 2.53
CA GLU A 180 11.72 -10.45 3.13
C GLU A 180 11.82 -9.91 4.56
N TYR A 181 12.67 -10.52 5.40
CA TYR A 181 12.86 -10.07 6.78
C TYR A 181 13.30 -8.60 6.86
N GLU A 182 14.31 -8.21 6.07
CA GLU A 182 14.82 -6.84 6.03
C GLU A 182 13.78 -5.84 5.48
N VAL A 183 13.01 -6.25 4.47
CA VAL A 183 11.93 -5.43 3.91
C VAL A 183 10.79 -5.29 4.92
N ALA A 184 10.36 -6.37 5.57
CA ALA A 184 9.31 -6.33 6.59
C ALA A 184 9.68 -5.40 7.76
N LYS A 185 10.94 -5.45 8.22
CA LYS A 185 11.47 -4.53 9.23
C LYS A 185 11.41 -3.06 8.77
N SER A 186 11.75 -2.80 7.50
CA SER A 186 11.70 -1.47 6.90
C SER A 186 10.26 -0.95 6.78
N LEU A 187 9.32 -1.84 6.39
CA LEU A 187 7.88 -1.54 6.33
C LEU A 187 7.31 -1.25 7.72
N GLY A 188 7.68 -2.04 8.74
CA GLY A 188 7.28 -1.80 10.13
C GLY A 188 7.64 -0.39 10.59
N ARG A 189 8.90 0.02 10.39
CA ARG A 189 9.36 1.38 10.69
C ARG A 189 8.60 2.46 9.90
N LEU A 190 8.31 2.17 8.63
CA LEU A 190 7.56 3.10 7.79
C LEU A 190 6.13 3.29 8.31
N SER A 191 5.49 2.24 8.79
CA SER A 191 4.09 2.26 9.26
C SER A 191 3.93 2.87 10.66
N GLU A 192 4.99 2.96 11.46
CA GLU A 192 4.92 3.53 12.82
C GLU A 192 4.31 4.94 12.81
N GLY A 193 3.20 5.10 13.54
CA GLY A 193 2.48 6.38 13.68
C GLY A 193 1.76 6.87 12.41
N ARG A 194 1.65 6.04 11.37
CA ARG A 194 0.96 6.36 10.13
C ARG A 194 -0.20 5.40 9.86
N THR A 195 -1.23 5.91 9.23
CA THR A 195 -2.32 5.06 8.76
C THR A 195 -1.85 4.20 7.59
N THR A 196 -2.01 2.89 7.72
CA THR A 196 -1.50 1.94 6.71
C THR A 196 -2.62 1.01 6.24
N LEU A 197 -2.81 0.91 4.92
CA LEU A 197 -3.62 -0.12 4.28
C LEU A 197 -2.71 -1.08 3.53
N THR A 198 -2.87 -2.37 3.75
CA THR A 198 -2.07 -3.37 3.05
C THR A 198 -2.92 -4.47 2.44
N ILE A 199 -2.60 -4.87 1.21
CA ILE A 199 -2.98 -6.20 0.72
C ILE A 199 -1.91 -7.16 1.20
N ALA A 200 -2.32 -8.13 1.98
CA ALA A 200 -1.41 -9.12 2.51
C ALA A 200 -1.81 -10.53 2.04
N HIS A 201 -0.86 -11.21 1.41
CA HIS A 201 -0.96 -12.63 1.08
C HIS A 201 -0.24 -13.51 2.12
N ARG A 202 0.61 -12.92 2.96
CA ARG A 202 1.35 -13.64 3.99
C ARG A 202 0.75 -13.40 5.36
N LEU A 203 0.50 -14.48 6.07
CA LEU A 203 -0.11 -14.47 7.41
C LEU A 203 0.68 -13.62 8.43
N SER A 204 2.01 -13.59 8.31
CA SER A 204 2.88 -12.78 9.18
C SER A 204 2.57 -11.29 9.11
N SER A 205 2.20 -10.79 7.93
CA SER A 205 1.85 -9.39 7.72
C SER A 205 0.45 -9.05 8.24
N ILE A 206 -0.47 -10.03 8.21
CA ILE A 206 -1.88 -9.86 8.61
C ILE A 206 -2.03 -9.91 10.13
N ARG A 207 -1.30 -10.81 10.79
CA ARG A 207 -1.46 -11.08 12.22
C ARG A 207 -1.25 -9.85 13.12
N ASN A 208 -0.37 -8.94 12.69
CA ASN A 208 -0.01 -7.75 13.46
C ASN A 208 -0.85 -6.52 13.10
N SER A 209 -1.90 -6.68 12.29
CA SER A 209 -2.80 -5.60 11.93
C SER A 209 -3.77 -5.31 13.07
N ASP A 210 -4.09 -4.03 13.27
CA ASP A 210 -5.11 -3.62 14.21
C ASP A 210 -6.49 -4.15 13.78
N ARG A 211 -6.70 -4.22 12.44
CA ARG A 211 -7.94 -4.71 11.84
C ARG A 211 -7.69 -5.38 10.50
N ILE A 212 -8.47 -6.40 10.23
CA ILE A 212 -8.46 -7.20 9.00
C ILE A 212 -9.83 -7.10 8.35
N LEU A 213 -9.85 -6.81 7.06
CA LEU A 213 -11.04 -6.82 6.21
C LEU A 213 -10.97 -8.00 5.25
N VAL A 214 -11.92 -8.91 5.32
CA VAL A 214 -12.00 -10.06 4.41
C VAL A 214 -12.91 -9.70 3.24
N LEU A 215 -12.30 -9.57 2.07
CA LEU A 215 -12.95 -9.15 0.84
C LEU A 215 -13.27 -10.35 -0.05
N THR A 216 -14.52 -10.46 -0.47
CA THR A 216 -15.02 -11.41 -1.46
C THR A 216 -15.65 -10.67 -2.64
N HIS A 217 -16.24 -11.41 -3.58
CA HIS A 217 -17.03 -10.81 -4.67
C HIS A 217 -18.29 -10.11 -4.17
N ASP A 218 -18.78 -10.47 -2.99
CA ASP A 218 -19.97 -9.87 -2.36
C ASP A 218 -19.63 -8.67 -1.45
N GLY A 219 -18.39 -8.19 -1.49
CA GLY A 219 -17.92 -7.10 -0.66
C GLY A 219 -17.12 -7.56 0.56
N ILE A 220 -17.11 -6.75 1.63
CA ILE A 220 -16.46 -7.09 2.90
C ILE A 220 -17.41 -7.99 3.68
N VAL A 221 -17.00 -9.24 3.92
CA VAL A 221 -17.83 -10.28 4.57
C VAL A 221 -17.44 -10.52 6.02
N GLU A 222 -16.20 -10.25 6.39
CA GLU A 222 -15.72 -10.33 7.76
C GLU A 222 -14.80 -9.15 8.08
N GLU A 223 -14.88 -8.72 9.33
CA GLU A 223 -14.08 -7.63 9.87
C GLU A 223 -13.78 -7.91 11.35
N GLY A 224 -12.53 -7.66 11.76
CA GLY A 224 -12.07 -7.85 13.14
C GLY A 224 -10.55 -7.95 13.22
N ASN A 225 -10.01 -8.14 14.42
CA ASN A 225 -8.61 -8.48 14.61
C ASN A 225 -8.36 -9.99 14.38
N HIS A 226 -7.09 -10.41 14.43
CA HIS A 226 -6.69 -11.80 14.18
C HIS A 226 -7.43 -12.82 15.09
N GLU A 227 -7.49 -12.55 16.39
CA GLU A 227 -8.08 -13.45 17.37
C GLU A 227 -9.60 -13.53 17.20
N GLU A 228 -10.27 -12.38 17.08
CA GLU A 228 -11.71 -12.31 16.83
C GLU A 228 -12.15 -13.08 15.58
N LEU A 229 -11.36 -12.98 14.50
CA LEU A 229 -11.69 -13.65 13.24
C LEU A 229 -11.42 -15.16 13.29
N LEU A 230 -10.43 -15.62 14.05
CA LEU A 230 -10.23 -17.06 14.28
C LEU A 230 -11.37 -17.66 15.08
N GLU A 231 -11.86 -16.97 16.13
CA GLU A 231 -12.98 -17.42 16.96
C GLU A 231 -14.29 -17.53 16.17
N LYS A 232 -14.48 -16.72 15.13
CA LYS A 232 -15.66 -16.80 14.26
C LYS A 232 -15.70 -18.06 13.39
N HIS A 233 -14.57 -18.76 13.21
CA HIS A 233 -14.44 -19.95 12.32
C HIS A 233 -14.97 -19.74 10.90
N GLY A 234 -14.83 -18.50 10.39
CA GLY A 234 -15.34 -18.08 9.10
C GLY A 234 -14.34 -18.23 7.95
N ILE A 235 -14.44 -17.37 6.96
CA ILE A 235 -13.58 -17.36 5.76
C ILE A 235 -12.13 -17.05 6.13
N TYR A 236 -11.92 -16.14 7.08
CA TYR A 236 -10.57 -15.82 7.58
C TYR A 236 -9.87 -17.07 8.16
N ASP A 237 -10.54 -17.82 9.04
CA ASP A 237 -10.00 -19.03 9.65
C ASP A 237 -9.67 -20.09 8.60
N GLN A 238 -10.52 -20.26 7.57
CA GLN A 238 -10.25 -21.16 6.45
C GLN A 238 -8.95 -20.78 5.72
N PHE A 239 -8.78 -19.53 5.34
CA PHE A 239 -7.56 -19.05 4.70
C PHE A 239 -6.33 -19.21 5.61
N TYR A 240 -6.49 -18.95 6.91
CA TYR A 240 -5.42 -19.09 7.89
C TYR A 240 -4.94 -20.54 8.02
N ARG A 241 -5.86 -21.51 8.09
CA ARG A 241 -5.53 -22.94 8.16
C ARG A 241 -4.87 -23.43 6.89
N MET A 242 -5.44 -23.11 5.71
CA MET A 242 -4.84 -23.50 4.43
C MET A 242 -3.39 -22.99 4.29
N ALA A 243 -3.10 -21.78 4.69
CA ALA A 243 -1.76 -21.22 4.59
C ALA A 243 -0.76 -21.78 5.63
N ASN A 244 -1.24 -22.39 6.72
CA ASN A 244 -0.40 -23.10 7.70
C ASN A 244 -0.19 -24.56 7.34
N GLU A 245 -1.10 -25.19 6.62
CA GLU A 245 -0.98 -26.59 6.15
C GLU A 245 -0.01 -26.74 4.97
N LEU A 246 0.29 -25.65 4.25
CA LEU A 246 1.22 -25.60 3.12
C LEU A 246 2.68 -25.30 3.53
N LYS A 247 2.98 -25.22 4.83
CA LYS A 247 4.33 -25.07 5.39
C LYS A 247 4.85 -26.41 5.92
#